data_ccfb29d304178ac09c383402190fe4b9
#
_entry.id   ccfb29d304178ac09c383402190fe4b9
#
_cell.length_a   1.000
_cell.length_b   1.000
_cell.length_c   1.000
_cell.angle_alpha   90.00
_cell.angle_beta   90.00
_cell.angle_gamma   90.00
#
_symmetry.space_group_name_H-M   'P 1'
#
loop_
_entity.id
_entity.type
_entity.pdbx_description
1 polymer ?
#
loop_
_entity_poly.entity_id
_entity_poly.type
_entity_poly.pdbx_seq_one_letter_code
_entity_poly.pdbx_strand_id
1 'polypeptide(L)'
;GSVVALLLPLSGRQAAAGTAVRDGFLAAALDEAAERRPRIDVHDTAALGAAAAYQRALAAGATAVAGPLLKEDVAAVVAASALPVPTLALNSLPGDAPPFLFQFSLDPEQEARAVARRIATDGHTHGIALFPRNAWGERLQAAFTAEIQAAGVQLTAAQPYEPGTNDYSGPLRAALGRFGGAGDRDARGDPRKRDGAAEALA
;
A
#
# COMPACT_ATOMS: atom_id res chain seq x y z
N GLY A 1 -19.13 -25.67 -9.98
CA GLY A 1 -18.36 -25.02 -8.91
C GLY A 1 -17.54 -23.88 -9.48
N SER A 2 -17.14 -22.90 -8.69
CA SER A 2 -16.28 -21.81 -9.11
C SER A 2 -14.87 -22.34 -9.44
N VAL A 3 -14.25 -21.75 -10.46
CA VAL A 3 -12.89 -22.06 -10.88
C VAL A 3 -12.04 -20.81 -10.73
N VAL A 4 -10.99 -20.87 -9.93
CA VAL A 4 -10.02 -19.80 -9.79
C VAL A 4 -8.75 -20.18 -10.50
N ALA A 5 -8.35 -19.40 -11.50
CA ALA A 5 -7.07 -19.58 -12.15
C ALA A 5 -5.97 -18.80 -11.38
N LEU A 6 -4.84 -19.45 -11.14
CA LEU A 6 -3.67 -18.88 -10.49
C LEU A 6 -2.55 -18.73 -11.52
N LEU A 7 -2.22 -17.49 -11.89
CA LEU A 7 -1.25 -17.15 -12.92
C LEU A 7 0.06 -16.68 -12.27
N LEU A 8 1.10 -17.52 -12.32
CA LEU A 8 2.36 -17.27 -11.62
C LEU A 8 3.57 -17.71 -12.47
N PRO A 9 4.73 -17.04 -12.33
CA PRO A 9 5.97 -17.49 -12.95
C PRO A 9 6.52 -18.69 -12.16
N LEU A 10 6.23 -19.91 -12.59
CA LEU A 10 6.63 -21.13 -11.89
C LEU A 10 7.92 -21.75 -12.46
N SER A 11 8.45 -21.17 -13.52
CA SER A 11 9.73 -21.53 -14.13
C SER A 11 10.62 -20.29 -14.32
N GLY A 12 11.89 -20.51 -14.70
CA GLY A 12 12.83 -19.42 -14.93
C GLY A 12 13.26 -18.67 -13.66
N ARG A 13 13.70 -17.44 -13.85
CA ARG A 13 14.37 -16.64 -12.79
C ARG A 13 13.46 -16.31 -11.60
N GLN A 14 12.16 -16.18 -11.81
CA GLN A 14 11.19 -15.81 -10.77
C GLN A 14 10.45 -17.02 -10.17
N ALA A 15 10.86 -18.24 -10.50
CA ALA A 15 10.19 -19.47 -10.06
C ALA A 15 10.04 -19.58 -8.54
N ALA A 16 11.07 -19.15 -7.79
CA ALA A 16 11.03 -19.20 -6.32
C ALA A 16 9.92 -18.31 -5.75
N ALA A 17 9.77 -17.08 -6.26
CA ALA A 17 8.71 -16.17 -5.84
C ALA A 17 7.32 -16.69 -6.26
N GLY A 18 7.18 -17.17 -7.50
CA GLY A 18 5.92 -17.76 -7.98
C GLY A 18 5.52 -18.98 -7.16
N THR A 19 6.46 -19.86 -6.82
CA THR A 19 6.22 -21.05 -5.98
C THR A 19 5.76 -20.66 -4.57
N ALA A 20 6.42 -19.68 -3.94
CA ALA A 20 6.04 -19.23 -2.61
C ALA A 20 4.61 -18.67 -2.56
N VAL A 21 4.23 -17.87 -3.58
CA VAL A 21 2.87 -17.35 -3.71
C VAL A 21 1.86 -18.48 -3.95
N ARG A 22 2.17 -19.42 -4.85
CA ARG A 22 1.34 -20.60 -5.10
C ARG A 22 1.07 -21.38 -3.82
N ASP A 23 2.11 -21.67 -3.07
CA ASP A 23 2.02 -22.52 -1.87
C ASP A 23 1.20 -21.82 -0.78
N GLY A 24 1.38 -20.51 -0.58
CA GLY A 24 0.56 -19.73 0.34
C GLY A 24 -0.91 -19.67 -0.09
N PHE A 25 -1.17 -19.49 -1.39
CA PHE A 25 -2.54 -19.47 -1.93
C PHE A 25 -3.23 -20.84 -1.76
N LEU A 26 -2.54 -21.92 -2.06
CA LEU A 26 -3.07 -23.28 -1.89
C LEU A 26 -3.29 -23.61 -0.42
N ALA A 27 -2.39 -23.21 0.48
CA ALA A 27 -2.56 -23.40 1.92
C ALA A 27 -3.85 -22.72 2.41
N ALA A 28 -4.05 -21.45 2.08
CA ALA A 28 -5.27 -20.72 2.42
C ALA A 28 -6.54 -21.36 1.83
N ALA A 29 -6.48 -21.86 0.59
CA ALA A 29 -7.60 -22.55 -0.04
C ALA A 29 -7.91 -23.89 0.64
N LEU A 30 -6.93 -24.58 1.20
CA LEU A 30 -7.11 -25.84 1.93
C LEU A 30 -7.73 -25.63 3.32
N ASP A 31 -7.55 -24.47 3.93
CA ASP A 31 -8.20 -24.09 5.19
C ASP A 31 -9.71 -23.84 5.02
N GLU A 32 -10.18 -23.61 3.79
CA GLU A 32 -11.59 -23.44 3.51
C GLU A 32 -12.33 -24.80 3.54
N ALA A 33 -13.58 -24.80 4.00
CA ALA A 33 -14.42 -26.00 4.00
C ALA A 33 -14.56 -26.59 2.58
N ALA A 34 -14.53 -27.91 2.45
CA ALA A 34 -14.50 -28.60 1.16
C ALA A 34 -15.63 -28.19 0.21
N GLU A 35 -16.84 -27.92 0.77
CA GLU A 35 -18.04 -27.52 0.03
C GLU A 35 -17.92 -26.11 -0.58
N ARG A 36 -17.10 -25.24 0.01
CA ARG A 36 -16.87 -23.86 -0.45
C ARG A 36 -15.58 -23.68 -1.23
N ARG A 37 -14.73 -24.72 -1.23
CA ARG A 37 -13.41 -24.66 -1.87
C ARG A 37 -13.56 -24.59 -3.40
N PRO A 38 -13.02 -23.54 -4.05
CA PRO A 38 -13.01 -23.47 -5.50
C PRO A 38 -12.03 -24.51 -6.09
N ARG A 39 -12.27 -24.94 -7.32
CA ARG A 39 -11.23 -25.60 -8.07
C ARG A 39 -10.14 -24.58 -8.43
N ILE A 40 -8.89 -24.90 -8.20
CA ILE A 40 -7.76 -24.04 -8.52
C ILE A 40 -7.00 -24.63 -9.70
N ASP A 41 -6.90 -23.84 -10.78
CA ASP A 41 -6.14 -24.17 -11.97
C ASP A 41 -4.87 -23.29 -12.01
N VAL A 42 -3.70 -23.92 -11.99
CA VAL A 42 -2.41 -23.21 -11.93
C VAL A 42 -1.78 -23.13 -13.33
N HIS A 43 -1.37 -21.94 -13.73
CA HIS A 43 -0.75 -21.66 -15.03
C HIS A 43 0.61 -20.98 -14.84
N ASP A 44 1.63 -21.51 -15.49
CA ASP A 44 2.99 -20.94 -15.51
C ASP A 44 3.08 -19.82 -16.55
N THR A 45 3.14 -18.56 -16.06
CA THR A 45 3.26 -17.38 -16.94
C THR A 45 4.63 -17.28 -17.61
N ALA A 46 5.68 -17.82 -17.00
CA ALA A 46 7.01 -17.78 -17.60
C ALA A 46 7.14 -18.74 -18.79
N ALA A 47 6.44 -19.88 -18.75
CA ALA A 47 6.44 -20.86 -19.84
C ALA A 47 5.49 -20.50 -20.99
N LEU A 48 4.33 -19.91 -20.66
CA LEU A 48 3.26 -19.65 -21.64
C LEU A 48 3.24 -18.21 -22.15
N GLY A 49 3.80 -17.28 -21.39
CA GLY A 49 3.48 -15.86 -21.50
C GLY A 49 2.16 -15.52 -20.80
N ALA A 50 2.12 -14.42 -20.08
CA ALA A 50 1.00 -14.06 -19.19
C ALA A 50 -0.34 -13.91 -19.93
N ALA A 51 -0.34 -13.23 -21.09
CA ALA A 51 -1.54 -13.07 -21.91
C ALA A 51 -2.11 -14.41 -22.40
N ALA A 52 -1.24 -15.31 -22.87
CA ALA A 52 -1.67 -16.65 -23.33
C ALA A 52 -2.16 -17.50 -22.16
N ALA A 53 -1.49 -17.44 -20.99
CA ALA A 53 -1.93 -18.11 -19.78
C ALA A 53 -3.32 -17.62 -19.33
N TYR A 54 -3.57 -16.32 -19.40
CA TYR A 54 -4.87 -15.73 -19.10
C TYR A 54 -5.98 -16.23 -20.03
N GLN A 55 -5.74 -16.21 -21.34
CA GLN A 55 -6.71 -16.72 -22.31
C GLN A 55 -6.98 -18.21 -22.13
N ARG A 56 -5.94 -19.01 -21.82
CA ARG A 56 -6.09 -20.42 -21.52
C ARG A 56 -6.92 -20.67 -20.27
N ALA A 57 -6.73 -19.86 -19.23
CA ALA A 57 -7.53 -19.93 -18.01
C ALA A 57 -9.02 -19.64 -18.29
N LEU A 58 -9.32 -18.60 -19.09
CA LEU A 58 -10.69 -18.30 -19.51
C LEU A 58 -11.32 -19.44 -20.31
N ALA A 59 -10.58 -20.00 -21.27
CA ALA A 59 -11.05 -21.14 -22.07
C ALA A 59 -11.30 -22.41 -21.22
N ALA A 60 -10.58 -22.57 -20.10
CA ALA A 60 -10.79 -23.63 -19.12
C ALA A 60 -11.95 -23.36 -18.15
N GLY A 61 -12.65 -22.23 -18.31
CA GLY A 61 -13.83 -21.87 -17.50
C GLY A 61 -13.49 -21.17 -16.19
N ALA A 62 -12.35 -20.47 -16.09
CA ALA A 62 -12.05 -19.66 -14.93
C ALA A 62 -13.14 -18.58 -14.72
N THR A 63 -13.66 -18.50 -13.51
CA THR A 63 -14.64 -17.50 -13.07
C THR A 63 -13.99 -16.33 -12.31
N ALA A 64 -12.74 -16.51 -11.90
CA ALA A 64 -11.87 -15.47 -11.32
C ALA A 64 -10.40 -15.84 -11.59
N VAL A 65 -9.53 -14.83 -11.57
CA VAL A 65 -8.10 -14.99 -11.77
C VAL A 65 -7.35 -14.34 -10.60
N ALA A 66 -6.35 -15.04 -10.04
CA ALA A 66 -5.36 -14.49 -9.13
C ALA A 66 -3.98 -14.50 -9.80
N GLY A 67 -3.31 -13.37 -9.80
CA GLY A 67 -2.15 -13.09 -10.64
C GLY A 67 -2.54 -12.20 -11.86
N PRO A 68 -1.55 -11.87 -12.71
CA PRO A 68 -0.14 -12.22 -12.65
C PRO A 68 0.64 -11.60 -11.49
N LEU A 69 1.83 -12.14 -11.22
CA LEU A 69 2.72 -11.66 -10.16
C LEU A 69 3.65 -10.54 -10.64
N LEU A 70 4.14 -10.60 -11.86
CA LEU A 70 5.11 -9.64 -12.37
C LEU A 70 4.39 -8.44 -13.01
N LYS A 71 4.96 -7.24 -12.84
CA LYS A 71 4.38 -6.01 -13.36
C LYS A 71 4.21 -6.02 -14.89
N GLU A 72 5.22 -6.50 -15.58
CA GLU A 72 5.20 -6.71 -17.04
C GLU A 72 4.12 -7.69 -17.49
N ASP A 73 3.88 -8.73 -16.70
CA ASP A 73 2.84 -9.72 -16.96
C ASP A 73 1.44 -9.13 -16.78
N VAL A 74 1.23 -8.31 -15.75
CA VAL A 74 -0.03 -7.58 -15.54
C VAL A 74 -0.29 -6.66 -16.73
N ALA A 75 0.72 -5.89 -17.17
CA ALA A 75 0.61 -5.01 -18.33
C ALA A 75 0.26 -5.78 -19.60
N ALA A 76 0.88 -6.95 -19.83
CA ALA A 76 0.62 -7.79 -20.98
C ALA A 76 -0.82 -8.33 -21.01
N VAL A 77 -1.35 -8.75 -19.85
CA VAL A 77 -2.74 -9.23 -19.73
C VAL A 77 -3.73 -8.10 -20.00
N VAL A 78 -3.52 -6.92 -19.40
CA VAL A 78 -4.39 -5.74 -19.59
C VAL A 78 -4.40 -5.27 -21.05
N ALA A 79 -3.24 -5.28 -21.71
CA ALA A 79 -3.13 -4.89 -23.12
C ALA A 79 -3.82 -5.89 -24.07
N ALA A 80 -3.88 -7.17 -23.71
CA ALA A 80 -4.36 -8.25 -24.60
C ALA A 80 -5.82 -8.67 -24.34
N SER A 81 -6.46 -8.23 -23.24
CA SER A 81 -7.78 -8.71 -22.83
C SER A 81 -8.65 -7.62 -22.19
N ALA A 82 -9.96 -7.69 -22.46
CA ALA A 82 -10.96 -6.85 -21.78
C ALA A 82 -11.27 -7.27 -20.33
N LEU A 83 -10.59 -8.25 -19.77
CA LEU A 83 -10.77 -8.80 -18.43
C LEU A 83 -12.24 -9.14 -18.12
N PRO A 84 -12.80 -10.20 -18.74
CA PRO A 84 -14.23 -10.52 -18.61
C PRO A 84 -14.59 -11.12 -17.23
N VAL A 85 -13.60 -11.45 -16.40
CA VAL A 85 -13.78 -11.98 -15.04
C VAL A 85 -12.97 -11.18 -14.03
N PRO A 86 -13.38 -11.15 -12.76
CA PRO A 86 -12.59 -10.53 -11.70
C PRO A 86 -11.15 -11.06 -11.69
N THR A 87 -10.19 -10.15 -11.79
CA THR A 87 -8.76 -10.45 -11.87
C THR A 87 -8.03 -9.70 -10.77
N LEU A 88 -7.50 -10.43 -9.80
CA LEU A 88 -6.64 -9.90 -8.74
C LEU A 88 -5.19 -9.96 -9.19
N ALA A 89 -4.70 -8.90 -9.81
CA ALA A 89 -3.27 -8.77 -10.11
C ALA A 89 -2.46 -8.67 -8.81
N LEU A 90 -1.35 -9.39 -8.75
CA LEU A 90 -0.44 -9.39 -7.59
C LEU A 90 0.70 -8.36 -7.76
N ASN A 91 0.44 -7.35 -8.56
CA ASN A 91 1.29 -6.18 -8.79
C ASN A 91 0.42 -5.00 -9.22
N SER A 92 1.00 -3.81 -9.27
CA SER A 92 0.27 -2.60 -9.65
C SER A 92 0.82 -1.95 -10.92
N LEU A 93 -0.10 -1.39 -11.71
CA LEU A 93 0.20 -0.52 -12.85
C LEU A 93 -0.12 0.92 -12.48
N PRO A 94 0.60 1.89 -13.06
CA PRO A 94 0.25 3.30 -12.91
C PRO A 94 -1.06 3.61 -13.66
N GLY A 95 -1.79 4.63 -13.18
CA GLY A 95 -3.04 5.07 -13.79
C GLY A 95 -4.27 4.33 -13.26
N ASP A 96 -5.41 4.59 -13.90
CA ASP A 96 -6.68 3.99 -13.52
C ASP A 96 -6.73 2.52 -13.95
N ALA A 97 -7.20 1.67 -13.05
CA ALA A 97 -7.39 0.27 -13.35
C ALA A 97 -8.63 0.07 -14.23
N PRO A 98 -8.56 -0.78 -15.27
CA PRO A 98 -9.76 -1.13 -16.03
C PRO A 98 -10.77 -1.88 -15.16
N PRO A 99 -12.05 -1.93 -15.57
CA PRO A 99 -13.07 -2.71 -14.88
C PRO A 99 -12.62 -4.16 -14.65
N PHE A 100 -12.98 -4.72 -13.50
CA PHE A 100 -12.60 -6.07 -13.05
C PHE A 100 -11.11 -6.30 -12.78
N LEU A 101 -10.23 -5.30 -12.89
CA LEU A 101 -8.86 -5.38 -12.40
C LEU A 101 -8.78 -4.86 -10.97
N PHE A 102 -8.49 -5.76 -10.05
CA PHE A 102 -8.13 -5.45 -8.68
C PHE A 102 -6.62 -5.59 -8.54
N GLN A 103 -5.97 -4.62 -7.91
CA GLN A 103 -4.51 -4.62 -7.78
C GLN A 103 -4.12 -4.78 -6.32
N PHE A 104 -3.30 -5.77 -6.04
CA PHE A 104 -2.70 -6.01 -4.73
C PHE A 104 -1.18 -6.11 -4.93
N SER A 105 -0.43 -5.18 -4.37
CA SER A 105 1.02 -5.18 -4.48
C SER A 105 1.67 -4.91 -3.13
N LEU A 106 2.89 -5.41 -2.97
CA LEU A 106 3.78 -5.07 -1.88
C LEU A 106 4.64 -3.84 -2.25
N ASP A 107 4.02 -2.86 -2.94
CA ASP A 107 4.69 -1.61 -3.28
C ASP A 107 4.71 -0.69 -2.03
N PRO A 108 5.88 -0.50 -1.39
CA PRO A 108 5.98 0.26 -0.16
C PRO A 108 5.56 1.73 -0.32
N GLU A 109 5.72 2.29 -1.53
CA GLU A 109 5.31 3.67 -1.82
C GLU A 109 3.78 3.78 -1.87
N GLN A 110 3.08 2.75 -2.36
CA GLN A 110 1.62 2.69 -2.28
C GLN A 110 1.12 2.54 -0.85
N GLU A 111 1.80 1.75 -0.03
CA GLU A 111 1.50 1.66 1.40
C GLU A 111 1.68 3.00 2.09
N ALA A 112 2.78 3.71 1.82
CA ALA A 112 3.02 5.05 2.34
C ALA A 112 1.90 6.04 1.96
N ARG A 113 1.42 6.00 0.70
CA ARG A 113 0.27 6.80 0.26
C ARG A 113 -1.02 6.38 0.95
N ALA A 114 -1.24 5.08 1.13
CA ALA A 114 -2.44 4.58 1.82
C ALA A 114 -2.49 5.05 3.27
N VAL A 115 -1.35 5.02 3.98
CA VAL A 115 -1.22 5.55 5.35
C VAL A 115 -1.52 7.06 5.38
N ALA A 116 -0.98 7.84 4.44
CA ALA A 116 -1.24 9.26 4.34
C ALA A 116 -2.74 9.58 4.15
N ARG A 117 -3.42 8.86 3.24
CA ARG A 117 -4.88 8.99 3.04
C ARG A 117 -5.66 8.61 4.28
N ARG A 118 -5.25 7.56 4.98
CA ARG A 118 -5.91 7.13 6.22
C ARG A 118 -5.83 8.18 7.30
N ILE A 119 -4.67 8.82 7.52
CA ILE A 119 -4.48 9.91 8.46
C ILE A 119 -5.46 11.05 8.17
N ALA A 120 -5.60 11.46 6.91
CA ALA A 120 -6.54 12.49 6.50
C ALA A 120 -8.01 12.09 6.71
N THR A 121 -8.36 10.84 6.36
CA THR A 121 -9.72 10.31 6.54
C THR A 121 -10.13 10.25 8.01
N ASP A 122 -9.17 9.95 8.91
CA ASP A 122 -9.39 9.94 10.35
C ASP A 122 -9.47 11.37 10.97
N GLY A 123 -9.38 12.42 10.14
CA GLY A 123 -9.55 13.82 10.55
C GLY A 123 -8.32 14.45 11.18
N HIS A 124 -7.15 13.82 11.08
CA HIS A 124 -5.92 14.42 11.57
C HIS A 124 -5.46 15.55 10.64
N THR A 125 -5.07 16.67 11.21
CA THR A 125 -4.61 17.87 10.47
C THR A 125 -3.10 18.06 10.49
N HIS A 126 -2.41 17.34 11.38
CA HIS A 126 -0.95 17.38 11.54
C HIS A 126 -0.39 15.98 11.68
N GLY A 127 0.82 15.78 11.19
CA GLY A 127 1.52 14.49 11.28
C GLY A 127 3.03 14.66 11.40
N ILE A 128 3.68 13.62 11.90
CA ILE A 128 5.13 13.44 11.87
C ILE A 128 5.44 12.12 11.15
N ALA A 129 6.58 12.03 10.47
CA ALA A 129 7.02 10.83 9.81
C ALA A 129 8.44 10.44 10.26
N LEU A 130 8.65 9.15 10.49
CA LEU A 130 9.97 8.55 10.64
C LEU A 130 10.22 7.62 9.46
N PHE A 131 11.40 7.69 8.88
CA PHE A 131 11.76 6.86 7.72
C PHE A 131 13.24 6.43 7.79
N PRO A 132 13.62 5.27 7.22
CA PRO A 132 15.01 4.83 7.24
C PRO A 132 15.89 5.73 6.37
N ARG A 133 17.12 5.97 6.81
CA ARG A 133 18.12 6.76 6.09
C ARG A 133 18.79 5.93 4.98
N ASN A 134 18.06 5.72 3.89
CA ASN A 134 18.54 5.06 2.68
C ASN A 134 17.64 5.44 1.49
N ALA A 135 18.02 5.05 0.28
CA ALA A 135 17.28 5.36 -0.95
C ALA A 135 15.83 4.81 -0.94
N TRP A 136 15.57 3.72 -0.23
CA TRP A 136 14.23 3.18 -0.05
C TRP A 136 13.37 4.09 0.84
N GLY A 137 13.92 4.51 1.98
CA GLY A 137 13.22 5.44 2.90
C GLY A 137 12.96 6.81 2.27
N GLU A 138 13.89 7.31 1.44
CA GLU A 138 13.68 8.58 0.71
C GLU A 138 12.49 8.49 -0.25
N ARG A 139 12.35 7.37 -0.99
CA ARG A 139 11.18 7.17 -1.87
C ARG A 139 9.87 7.08 -1.09
N LEU A 140 9.87 6.36 0.04
CA LEU A 140 8.70 6.29 0.93
C LEU A 140 8.32 7.66 1.47
N GLN A 141 9.30 8.43 1.95
CA GLN A 141 9.07 9.79 2.43
C GLN A 141 8.49 10.68 1.34
N ALA A 142 9.05 10.64 0.14
CA ALA A 142 8.55 11.44 -0.99
C ALA A 142 7.09 11.09 -1.32
N ALA A 143 6.76 9.80 -1.43
CA ALA A 143 5.42 9.32 -1.71
C ALA A 143 4.43 9.70 -0.60
N PHE A 144 4.81 9.53 0.66
CA PHE A 144 4.00 9.91 1.84
C PHE A 144 3.77 11.41 1.89
N THR A 145 4.84 12.22 1.72
CA THR A 145 4.77 13.68 1.80
C THR A 145 3.86 14.26 0.72
N ALA A 146 4.00 13.78 -0.52
CA ALA A 146 3.16 14.24 -1.62
C ALA A 146 1.66 13.96 -1.35
N GLU A 147 1.34 12.76 -0.89
CA GLU A 147 -0.04 12.34 -0.64
C GLU A 147 -0.66 13.07 0.56
N ILE A 148 0.07 13.18 1.68
CA ILE A 148 -0.44 13.80 2.90
C ILE A 148 -0.68 15.31 2.71
N GLN A 149 0.18 15.98 1.94
CA GLN A 149 0.02 17.38 1.56
C GLN A 149 -1.17 17.59 0.62
N ALA A 150 -1.33 16.71 -0.38
CA ALA A 150 -2.48 16.74 -1.28
C ALA A 150 -3.82 16.55 -0.54
N ALA A 151 -3.79 15.78 0.55
CA ALA A 151 -4.94 15.60 1.44
C ALA A 151 -5.16 16.75 2.45
N GLY A 152 -4.36 17.81 2.41
CA GLY A 152 -4.49 18.99 3.28
C GLY A 152 -3.97 18.80 4.70
N VAL A 153 -3.23 17.73 4.99
CA VAL A 153 -2.62 17.49 6.30
C VAL A 153 -1.21 18.08 6.33
N GLN A 154 -0.90 18.81 7.38
CA GLN A 154 0.43 19.40 7.55
C GLN A 154 1.43 18.38 8.09
N LEU A 155 2.48 18.08 7.34
CA LEU A 155 3.62 17.31 7.83
C LEU A 155 4.54 18.23 8.64
N THR A 156 4.43 18.14 9.96
CA THR A 156 5.17 19.03 10.89
C THR A 156 6.65 18.65 10.96
N ALA A 157 6.98 17.37 10.87
CA ALA A 157 8.35 16.88 10.87
C ALA A 157 8.47 15.58 10.09
N ALA A 158 9.60 15.43 9.39
CA ALA A 158 10.05 14.18 8.79
C ALA A 158 11.48 13.93 9.26
N GLN A 159 11.71 12.83 9.99
CA GLN A 159 13.00 12.54 10.60
C GLN A 159 13.52 11.19 10.12
N PRO A 160 14.73 11.15 9.56
CA PRO A 160 15.37 9.90 9.22
C PRO A 160 15.92 9.18 10.47
N TYR A 161 15.94 7.85 10.43
CA TYR A 161 16.60 6.99 11.39
C TYR A 161 17.58 6.03 10.71
N GLU A 162 18.58 5.55 11.44
CA GLU A 162 19.55 4.61 10.89
C GLU A 162 18.94 3.21 10.76
N PRO A 163 19.00 2.57 9.56
CA PRO A 163 18.52 1.21 9.39
C PRO A 163 19.21 0.24 10.36
N GLY A 164 18.42 -0.67 10.94
CA GLY A 164 18.92 -1.66 11.92
C GLY A 164 19.06 -1.13 13.34
N THR A 165 18.71 0.14 13.61
CA THR A 165 18.66 0.63 15.01
C THR A 165 17.47 0.02 15.74
N ASN A 166 17.66 -0.25 17.05
CA ASN A 166 16.59 -0.59 17.98
C ASN A 166 16.23 0.60 18.90
N ASP A 167 16.93 1.74 18.75
CA ASP A 167 16.70 2.96 19.52
C ASP A 167 16.23 4.08 18.60
N TYR A 168 14.96 4.42 18.67
CA TYR A 168 14.31 5.51 17.93
C TYR A 168 14.15 6.77 18.77
N SER A 169 14.68 6.81 20.01
CA SER A 169 14.47 7.94 20.95
C SER A 169 15.02 9.27 20.43
N GLY A 170 16.15 9.25 19.70
CA GLY A 170 16.74 10.43 19.08
C GLY A 170 15.84 11.04 18.01
N PRO A 171 15.51 10.30 16.94
CA PRO A 171 14.60 10.74 15.89
C PRO A 171 13.22 11.17 16.42
N LEU A 172 12.67 10.43 17.39
CA LEU A 172 11.38 10.78 18.01
C LEU A 172 11.44 12.11 18.75
N ARG A 173 12.46 12.35 19.59
CA ARG A 173 12.64 13.64 20.27
C ARG A 173 12.80 14.80 19.30
N ALA A 174 13.55 14.58 18.20
CA ALA A 174 13.73 15.59 17.16
C ALA A 174 12.41 15.92 16.44
N ALA A 175 11.58 14.91 16.16
CA ALA A 175 10.28 15.09 15.55
C ALA A 175 9.28 15.77 16.50
N LEU A 176 9.16 15.29 17.74
CA LEU A 176 8.22 15.80 18.74
C LEU A 176 8.61 17.18 19.26
N GLY A 177 9.91 17.50 19.36
CA GLY A 177 10.39 18.83 19.75
C GLY A 177 9.97 19.92 18.76
N ARG A 178 9.83 19.59 17.48
CA ARG A 178 9.28 20.50 16.46
C ARG A 178 7.76 20.61 16.54
N PHE A 179 7.09 19.55 16.98
CA PHE A 179 5.65 19.54 17.16
C PHE A 179 5.21 20.40 18.37
N GLY A 180 5.93 20.33 19.51
CA GLY A 180 5.66 21.13 20.70
C GLY A 180 5.97 22.62 20.54
N GLY A 181 6.90 22.99 19.65
CA GLY A 181 7.28 24.40 19.42
C GLY A 181 6.27 25.23 18.62
N ALA A 182 5.34 24.60 17.91
CA ALA A 182 4.30 25.28 17.14
C ALA A 182 3.05 25.61 17.98
N GLY A 183 2.75 24.81 19.03
CA GLY A 183 1.57 24.99 19.89
C GLY A 183 1.79 25.93 21.10
N ASP A 184 3.04 26.16 21.52
CA ASP A 184 3.33 26.93 22.75
C ASP A 184 3.47 28.45 22.52
N ARG A 185 3.39 28.93 21.26
CA ARG A 185 3.40 30.35 20.96
C ARG A 185 2.03 31.02 21.06
N ASP A 186 0.96 30.26 20.90
CA ASP A 186 -0.42 30.78 21.05
C ASP A 186 -0.97 30.64 22.49
N ALA A 187 -0.32 29.80 23.34
CA ALA A 187 -0.75 29.59 24.71
C ALA A 187 -0.11 30.56 25.72
N ARG A 188 0.90 31.34 25.31
CA ARG A 188 1.42 32.46 26.15
C ARG A 188 0.71 33.73 25.76
N GLY A 189 -0.59 33.80 26.11
CA GLY A 189 -1.33 35.06 26.13
C GLY A 189 -0.58 36.10 26.95
N ASP A 190 -0.39 37.29 26.36
CA ASP A 190 0.25 38.47 26.93
C ASP A 190 -0.22 38.70 28.39
N PRO A 191 0.70 38.65 29.38
CA PRO A 191 0.34 38.85 30.77
C PRO A 191 -0.23 40.26 31.08
N ARG A 192 -0.22 41.20 30.12
CA ARG A 192 -0.74 42.56 30.25
C ARG A 192 -2.25 42.72 30.06
N LYS A 193 -3.00 41.64 29.75
CA LYS A 193 -4.46 41.67 29.62
C LYS A 193 -5.24 41.20 30.85
N ARG A 194 -4.60 40.98 31.99
CA ARG A 194 -5.28 40.54 33.25
C ARG A 194 -5.66 41.64 34.22
N ASP A 195 -5.27 42.90 34.00
CA ASP A 195 -5.50 43.99 34.97
C ASP A 195 -6.66 44.95 34.60
N GLY A 196 -7.53 44.59 33.67
CA GLY A 196 -8.63 45.43 33.20
C GLY A 196 -10.06 45.02 33.59
N ALA A 197 -10.23 43.97 34.41
CA ALA A 197 -11.56 43.44 34.73
C ALA A 197 -11.97 43.48 36.21
N ALA A 198 -11.29 44.29 37.02
CA ALA A 198 -11.59 44.39 38.46
C ALA A 198 -12.15 45.79 38.90
N GLU A 199 -12.53 46.68 38.00
CA GLU A 199 -12.99 48.02 38.35
C GLU A 199 -14.31 48.41 37.66
N ALA A 200 -15.33 47.56 37.75
CA ALA A 200 -16.69 47.90 37.34
C ALA A 200 -17.74 47.13 38.15
N LEU A 201 -17.69 47.23 39.49
CA LEU A 201 -18.80 46.90 40.38
C LEU A 201 -18.49 47.51 41.78
N ALA A 202 -18.68 48.83 41.89
CA ALA A 202 -18.97 49.55 43.14
C ALA A 202 -20.00 50.64 42.83
#